data_1052a4e8bc7410734b651bfe67529bd0
#
_entry.id   1052a4e8bc7410734b651bfe67529bd0
#
_cell.length_a   1.000
_cell.length_b   1.000
_cell.length_c   1.000
_cell.angle_alpha   90.00
_cell.angle_beta   90.00
_cell.angle_gamma   90.00
#
_symmetry.space_group_name_H-M   'P 1'
#
loop_
_entity.id
_entity.type
_entity.pdbx_description
1 polymer ?
#
loop_
_entity_poly.entity_id
_entity_poly.type
_entity_poly.pdbx_seq_one_letter_code
_entity_poly.pdbx_strand_id
1 'polypeptide(L)'
;GDLTRREDLRPQTILCQSFSKPYAMTGWRGGYLICPEELLSRLLLLSAAEIAAVPTFVQDAAEAALRIDTEPMRLLYRRRRDYVCSRLDRMGLHYPKPEGAFYVFPDISRFGIPSWQFCERMIREAGLAAVPGVCFGTEGYIRLSYCYSDRELQESLDRLERFVQKISP
;
A
#
# COMPACT_ATOMS: atom_id res chain seq x y z
N GLY A 1 18.12 0.77 0.83
CA GLY A 1 18.95 -0.43 0.68
C GLY A 1 18.52 -1.51 1.66
N ASP A 2 18.77 -2.77 1.32
CA ASP A 2 18.41 -3.92 2.16
C ASP A 2 19.44 -4.03 3.32
N LEU A 3 19.01 -3.74 4.53
CA LEU A 3 19.85 -3.77 5.74
C LEU A 3 20.36 -5.18 6.06
N THR A 4 19.68 -6.23 5.61
CA THR A 4 20.11 -7.61 5.86
C THR A 4 21.37 -8.01 5.09
N ARG A 5 21.74 -7.25 4.05
CA ARG A 5 23.00 -7.41 3.29
C ARG A 5 24.20 -6.74 3.95
N ARG A 6 23.98 -5.94 4.99
CA ARG A 6 25.00 -5.28 5.77
C ARG A 6 25.39 -6.18 6.95
N GLU A 7 26.52 -6.84 6.88
CA GLU A 7 27.00 -7.76 7.94
C GLU A 7 27.16 -7.07 9.29
N ASP A 8 27.60 -5.81 9.28
CA ASP A 8 27.75 -4.98 10.47
C ASP A 8 26.44 -4.62 11.17
N LEU A 9 25.30 -4.58 10.44
CA LEU A 9 23.97 -4.27 10.97
C LEU A 9 23.12 -5.51 11.24
N ARG A 10 23.49 -6.64 10.68
CA ARG A 10 22.72 -7.89 10.78
C ARG A 10 22.42 -8.32 12.22
N PRO A 11 23.36 -8.21 13.20
CA PRO A 11 23.08 -8.55 14.60
C PRO A 11 22.05 -7.64 15.29
N GLN A 12 21.78 -6.47 14.72
CA GLN A 12 20.84 -5.47 15.27
C GLN A 12 19.57 -5.34 14.42
N THR A 13 19.39 -6.20 13.40
CA THR A 13 18.29 -6.10 12.45
C THR A 13 17.29 -7.23 12.63
N ILE A 14 16.02 -6.87 12.75
CA ILE A 14 14.89 -7.79 12.64
C ILE A 14 14.16 -7.45 11.34
N LEU A 15 14.17 -8.38 10.38
CA LEU A 15 13.44 -8.25 9.13
C LEU A 15 12.08 -8.91 9.27
N CYS A 16 11.01 -8.12 9.13
CA CYS A 16 9.64 -8.62 9.07
C CYS A 16 9.15 -8.55 7.62
N GLN A 17 8.72 -9.67 7.07
CA GLN A 17 8.19 -9.75 5.71
C GLN A 17 6.81 -10.39 5.69
N SER A 18 5.97 -9.92 4.79
CA SER A 18 4.61 -10.42 4.60
C SER A 18 4.44 -10.98 3.19
N PHE A 19 3.72 -12.08 3.06
CA PHE A 19 3.27 -12.63 1.77
C PHE A 19 2.07 -11.87 1.19
N SER A 20 1.40 -11.05 2.01
CA SER A 20 0.13 -10.41 1.65
C SER A 20 0.19 -9.60 0.36
N LYS A 21 1.23 -8.76 0.17
CA LYS A 21 1.31 -7.81 -0.96
C LYS A 21 2.15 -8.35 -2.11
N PRO A 22 3.39 -8.82 -1.89
CA PRO A 22 4.24 -9.30 -2.98
C PRO A 22 3.65 -10.49 -3.75
N TYR A 23 2.85 -11.32 -3.08
CA TYR A 23 2.29 -12.55 -3.64
C TYR A 23 0.76 -12.57 -3.73
N ALA A 24 0.11 -11.42 -3.54
CA ALA A 24 -1.36 -11.28 -3.52
C ALA A 24 -2.07 -12.23 -2.53
N MET A 25 -1.41 -12.55 -1.42
CA MET A 25 -1.87 -13.52 -0.40
C MET A 25 -2.47 -12.85 0.84
N THR A 26 -3.27 -11.80 0.67
CA THR A 26 -3.79 -11.01 1.80
C THR A 26 -4.66 -11.81 2.76
N GLY A 27 -5.48 -12.73 2.24
CA GLY A 27 -6.37 -13.60 3.02
C GLY A 27 -5.67 -14.77 3.72
N TRP A 28 -4.46 -15.12 3.30
CA TRP A 28 -3.69 -16.24 3.85
C TRP A 28 -3.09 -15.97 5.24
N ARG A 29 -2.98 -14.71 5.63
CA ARG A 29 -2.48 -14.29 6.95
C ARG A 29 -1.09 -14.84 7.29
N GLY A 30 -0.18 -14.91 6.32
CA GLY A 30 1.17 -15.42 6.45
C GLY A 30 2.24 -14.33 6.28
N GLY A 31 3.33 -14.53 6.99
CA GLY A 31 4.54 -13.72 6.91
C GLY A 31 5.70 -14.46 7.57
N TYR A 32 6.89 -13.89 7.52
CA TYR A 32 8.06 -14.45 8.18
C TYR A 32 8.93 -13.36 8.79
N LEU A 33 9.77 -13.80 9.71
CA LEU A 33 10.66 -12.95 10.45
C LEU A 33 12.08 -13.54 10.38
N ILE A 34 13.06 -12.69 10.11
CA ILE A 34 14.50 -13.04 10.19
C ILE A 34 15.10 -12.18 11.28
N CYS A 35 15.70 -12.80 12.27
CA CYS A 35 16.29 -12.12 13.42
C CYS A 35 17.59 -12.81 13.87
N PRO A 36 18.41 -12.16 14.73
CA PRO A 36 19.51 -12.81 15.41
C PRO A 36 19.04 -14.03 16.22
N GLU A 37 19.88 -15.07 16.26
CA GLU A 37 19.57 -16.35 16.93
C GLU A 37 19.23 -16.17 18.40
N GLU A 38 19.88 -15.25 19.08
CA GLU A 38 19.66 -14.92 20.50
C GLU A 38 18.23 -14.46 20.82
N LEU A 39 17.54 -13.87 19.82
CA LEU A 39 16.16 -13.43 19.95
C LEU A 39 15.14 -14.49 19.55
N LEU A 40 15.56 -15.49 18.76
CA LEU A 40 14.65 -16.46 18.13
C LEU A 40 13.80 -17.22 19.14
N SER A 41 14.41 -17.73 20.22
CA SER A 41 13.71 -18.50 21.24
C SER A 41 12.62 -17.70 21.95
N ARG A 42 12.87 -16.41 22.24
CA ARG A 42 11.90 -15.51 22.87
C ARG A 42 10.76 -15.16 21.93
N LEU A 43 11.07 -14.92 20.65
CA LEU A 43 10.07 -14.62 19.62
C LEU A 43 9.18 -15.83 19.32
N LEU A 44 9.75 -17.04 19.34
CA LEU A 44 8.98 -18.28 19.20
C LEU A 44 7.99 -18.49 20.36
N LEU A 45 8.42 -18.24 21.60
CA LEU A 45 7.53 -18.32 22.78
C LEU A 45 6.39 -17.30 22.67
N LEU A 46 6.69 -16.06 22.28
CA LEU A 46 5.68 -15.01 22.10
C LEU A 46 4.71 -15.39 20.98
N SER A 47 5.21 -15.82 19.84
CA SER A 47 4.38 -16.26 18.71
C SER A 47 3.47 -17.44 19.08
N ALA A 48 3.99 -18.42 19.82
CA ALA A 48 3.20 -19.55 20.30
C ALA A 48 2.08 -19.13 21.26
N ALA A 49 2.33 -18.12 22.10
CA ALA A 49 1.33 -17.59 23.02
C ALA A 49 0.23 -16.77 22.31
N GLU A 50 0.57 -16.03 21.24
CA GLU A 50 -0.35 -15.14 20.53
C GLU A 50 -1.18 -15.86 19.45
N ILE A 51 -0.54 -16.69 18.64
CA ILE A 51 -1.15 -17.27 17.44
C ILE A 51 -1.03 -18.79 17.34
N ALA A 52 -0.39 -19.44 18.31
CA ALA A 52 -0.02 -20.85 18.32
C ALA A 52 0.90 -21.21 17.14
N ALA A 53 0.36 -21.36 15.93
CA ALA A 53 1.12 -21.60 14.72
C ALA A 53 0.36 -21.13 13.47
N VAL A 54 1.08 -20.81 12.41
CA VAL A 54 0.51 -20.63 11.08
C VAL A 54 0.04 -22.01 10.56
N PRO A 55 -1.19 -22.16 10.02
CA PRO A 55 -1.67 -23.44 9.50
C PRO A 55 -0.71 -24.04 8.47
N THR A 56 -0.51 -25.37 8.51
CA THR A 56 0.48 -26.06 7.67
C THR A 56 0.29 -25.77 6.18
N PHE A 57 -0.96 -25.83 5.68
CA PHE A 57 -1.23 -25.53 4.26
C PHE A 57 -0.88 -24.09 3.86
N VAL A 58 -0.90 -23.14 4.80
CA VAL A 58 -0.46 -21.76 4.56
C VAL A 58 1.06 -21.71 4.46
N GLN A 59 1.78 -22.50 5.25
CA GLN A 59 3.23 -22.61 5.18
C GLN A 59 3.66 -23.23 3.84
N ASP A 60 3.01 -24.29 3.39
CA ASP A 60 3.26 -24.92 2.09
C ASP A 60 3.01 -23.93 0.94
N ALA A 61 1.92 -23.16 1.02
CA ALA A 61 1.60 -22.12 0.04
C ALA A 61 2.66 -20.98 0.05
N ALA A 62 3.13 -20.59 1.23
CA ALA A 62 4.17 -19.58 1.38
C ALA A 62 5.51 -20.05 0.79
N GLU A 63 5.90 -21.30 1.02
CA GLU A 63 7.08 -21.89 0.40
C GLU A 63 6.97 -21.92 -1.12
N ALA A 64 5.82 -22.32 -1.66
CA ALA A 64 5.57 -22.28 -3.09
C ALA A 64 5.64 -20.86 -3.65
N ALA A 65 5.10 -19.87 -2.94
CA ALA A 65 5.11 -18.47 -3.33
C ALA A 65 6.54 -17.90 -3.48
N LEU A 66 7.48 -18.32 -2.62
CA LEU A 66 8.88 -17.87 -2.72
C LEU A 66 9.58 -18.27 -4.03
N ARG A 67 9.03 -19.23 -4.76
CA ARG A 67 9.57 -19.69 -6.06
C ARG A 67 8.93 -18.95 -7.24
N ILE A 68 7.92 -18.11 -7.00
CA ILE A 68 7.21 -17.37 -8.05
C ILE A 68 7.96 -16.10 -8.39
N ASP A 69 8.15 -15.84 -9.69
CA ASP A 69 8.64 -14.57 -10.17
C ASP A 69 7.54 -13.50 -10.02
N THR A 70 7.80 -12.50 -9.19
CA THR A 70 6.90 -11.37 -8.95
C THR A 70 7.13 -10.19 -9.90
N GLU A 71 8.13 -10.27 -10.78
CA GLU A 71 8.50 -9.19 -11.69
C GLU A 71 7.36 -8.77 -12.63
N PRO A 72 6.57 -9.68 -13.22
CA PRO A 72 5.42 -9.30 -14.05
C PRO A 72 4.40 -8.44 -13.29
N MET A 73 4.12 -8.77 -12.03
CA MET A 73 3.22 -7.99 -11.18
C MET A 73 3.83 -6.63 -10.84
N ARG A 74 5.12 -6.58 -10.51
CA ARG A 74 5.83 -5.33 -10.24
C ARG A 74 5.78 -4.38 -11.44
N LEU A 75 5.99 -4.89 -12.65
CA LEU A 75 5.90 -4.10 -13.88
C LEU A 75 4.48 -3.60 -14.15
N LEU A 76 3.46 -4.43 -13.89
CA LEU A 76 2.05 -4.02 -13.98
C LEU A 76 1.75 -2.84 -13.04
N TYR A 77 2.15 -2.94 -11.77
CA TYR A 77 1.93 -1.87 -10.79
C TYR A 77 2.73 -0.61 -11.12
N ARG A 78 3.93 -0.74 -11.67
CA ARG A 78 4.71 0.40 -12.16
C ARG A 78 3.96 1.15 -13.25
N ARG A 79 3.40 0.45 -14.23
CA ARG A 79 2.59 1.05 -15.32
C ARG A 79 1.35 1.75 -14.76
N ARG A 80 0.64 1.11 -13.82
CA ARG A 80 -0.55 1.70 -13.16
C ARG A 80 -0.19 2.95 -12.37
N ARG A 81 0.90 2.91 -11.61
CA ARG A 81 1.43 4.07 -10.90
C ARG A 81 1.67 5.23 -11.86
N ASP A 82 2.43 4.99 -12.92
CA ASP A 82 2.82 6.03 -13.87
C ASP A 82 1.58 6.62 -14.57
N TYR A 83 0.58 5.80 -14.88
CA TYR A 83 -0.71 6.25 -15.38
C TYR A 83 -1.46 7.15 -14.38
N VAL A 84 -1.60 6.70 -13.13
CA VAL A 84 -2.28 7.48 -12.07
C VAL A 84 -1.56 8.80 -11.85
N CYS A 85 -0.23 8.79 -11.73
CA CYS A 85 0.58 9.99 -11.58
C CYS A 85 0.34 10.98 -12.73
N SER A 86 0.36 10.53 -13.97
CA SER A 86 0.10 11.39 -15.13
C SER A 86 -1.30 12.02 -15.14
N ARG A 87 -2.29 11.31 -14.60
CA ARG A 87 -3.66 11.85 -14.45
C ARG A 87 -3.73 12.90 -13.34
N LEU A 88 -3.08 12.67 -12.20
CA LEU A 88 -3.00 13.64 -11.10
C LEU A 88 -2.28 14.92 -11.53
N ASP A 89 -1.19 14.80 -12.30
CA ASP A 89 -0.47 15.94 -12.88
C ASP A 89 -1.40 16.81 -13.76
N ARG A 90 -2.24 16.19 -14.61
CA ARG A 90 -3.23 16.93 -15.43
C ARG A 90 -4.28 17.64 -14.59
N MET A 91 -4.66 17.06 -13.44
CA MET A 91 -5.58 17.69 -12.50
C MET A 91 -4.90 18.79 -11.67
N GLY A 92 -3.59 18.97 -11.78
CA GLY A 92 -2.81 19.91 -10.97
C GLY A 92 -2.77 19.53 -9.49
N LEU A 93 -2.87 18.24 -9.16
CA LEU A 93 -2.76 17.75 -7.80
C LEU A 93 -1.32 17.38 -7.50
N HIS A 94 -0.73 18.01 -6.49
CA HIS A 94 0.62 17.69 -6.04
C HIS A 94 0.63 16.42 -5.20
N TYR A 95 1.68 15.62 -5.30
CA TYR A 95 1.84 14.39 -4.51
C TYR A 95 3.32 14.00 -4.42
N PRO A 96 3.76 13.37 -3.33
CA PRO A 96 5.03 12.67 -3.31
C PRO A 96 4.97 11.49 -4.27
N LYS A 97 5.90 11.41 -5.23
CA LYS A 97 5.91 10.30 -6.21
C LYS A 97 6.15 8.97 -5.48
N PRO A 98 5.25 7.98 -5.62
CA PRO A 98 5.43 6.70 -4.95
C PRO A 98 6.62 5.93 -5.53
N GLU A 99 7.53 5.49 -4.68
CA GLU A 99 8.65 4.61 -5.04
C GLU A 99 8.36 3.14 -4.77
N GLY A 100 7.29 2.86 -4.04
CA GLY A 100 6.84 1.50 -3.70
C GLY A 100 5.36 1.46 -3.36
N ALA A 101 4.88 0.28 -2.91
CA ALA A 101 3.48 0.00 -2.62
C ALA A 101 2.55 0.23 -3.84
N PHE A 102 1.28 0.44 -3.61
CA PHE A 102 0.25 0.71 -4.63
C PHE A 102 -0.69 1.83 -4.19
N TYR A 103 -0.13 2.83 -3.49
CA TYR A 103 -0.84 4.01 -3.03
C TYR A 103 -0.17 5.27 -3.54
N VAL A 104 -0.98 6.31 -3.76
CA VAL A 104 -0.55 7.68 -3.97
C VAL A 104 -1.27 8.58 -2.98
N PHE A 105 -0.63 9.67 -2.57
CA PHE A 105 -1.10 10.54 -1.50
C PHE A 105 -1.16 12.00 -1.98
N PRO A 106 -2.15 12.36 -2.84
CA PRO A 106 -2.26 13.70 -3.37
C PRO A 106 -2.71 14.73 -2.33
N ASP A 107 -2.16 15.92 -2.46
CA ASP A 107 -2.49 17.13 -1.71
C ASP A 107 -3.79 17.73 -2.25
N ILE A 108 -4.75 17.90 -1.35
CA ILE A 108 -6.06 18.51 -1.62
C ILE A 108 -6.25 19.83 -0.84
N SER A 109 -5.21 20.34 -0.18
CA SER A 109 -5.28 21.53 0.69
C SER A 109 -5.78 22.76 -0.03
N ARG A 110 -5.50 22.88 -1.34
CA ARG A 110 -5.96 24.01 -2.19
C ARG A 110 -7.49 24.17 -2.25
N PHE A 111 -8.24 23.12 -1.96
CA PHE A 111 -9.71 23.20 -1.97
C PHE A 111 -10.29 23.76 -0.66
N GLY A 112 -9.46 23.98 0.37
CA GLY A 112 -9.89 24.52 1.65
C GLY A 112 -10.92 23.66 2.40
N ILE A 113 -11.01 22.37 2.06
CA ILE A 113 -11.97 21.41 2.64
C ILE A 113 -11.18 20.39 3.46
N PRO A 114 -11.53 20.14 4.73
CA PRO A 114 -10.92 19.08 5.53
C PRO A 114 -10.99 17.72 4.82
N SER A 115 -9.91 16.92 4.93
CA SER A 115 -9.76 15.66 4.18
C SER A 115 -10.91 14.67 4.39
N TRP A 116 -11.48 14.64 5.60
CA TRP A 116 -12.68 13.83 5.90
C TRP A 116 -13.89 14.28 5.07
N GLN A 117 -14.20 15.58 5.11
CA GLN A 117 -15.32 16.15 4.37
C GLN A 117 -15.12 16.01 2.84
N PHE A 118 -13.88 16.17 2.38
CA PHE A 118 -13.53 15.97 0.97
C PHE A 118 -13.86 14.55 0.53
N CYS A 119 -13.43 13.53 1.28
CA CYS A 119 -13.72 12.13 0.99
C CYS A 119 -15.24 11.84 1.05
N GLU A 120 -15.95 12.38 2.03
CA GLU A 120 -17.39 12.21 2.15
C GLU A 120 -18.14 12.82 0.95
N ARG A 121 -17.78 14.03 0.54
CA ARG A 121 -18.34 14.67 -0.66
C ARG A 121 -18.01 13.86 -1.92
N MET A 122 -16.78 13.36 -2.04
CA MET A 122 -16.35 12.57 -3.18
C MET A 122 -17.17 11.28 -3.32
N ILE A 123 -17.51 10.62 -2.20
CA ILE A 123 -18.43 9.47 -2.21
C ILE A 123 -19.81 9.89 -2.69
N ARG A 124 -20.39 10.95 -2.13
CA ARG A 124 -21.76 11.38 -2.43
C ARG A 124 -21.93 11.95 -3.84
N GLU A 125 -20.94 12.72 -4.32
CA GLU A 125 -21.04 13.47 -5.57
C GLU A 125 -20.42 12.75 -6.77
N ALA A 126 -19.42 11.88 -6.54
CA ALA A 126 -18.70 11.18 -7.60
C ALA A 126 -18.77 9.66 -7.50
N GLY A 127 -19.32 9.10 -6.42
CA GLY A 127 -19.35 7.66 -6.18
C GLY A 127 -17.93 7.06 -6.09
N LEU A 128 -16.98 7.81 -5.53
CA LEU A 128 -15.58 7.43 -5.44
C LEU A 128 -15.12 7.49 -3.98
N ALA A 129 -14.55 6.40 -3.49
CA ALA A 129 -14.01 6.31 -2.14
C ALA A 129 -12.49 6.50 -2.10
N ALA A 130 -12.02 7.25 -1.10
CA ALA A 130 -10.61 7.38 -0.74
C ALA A 130 -10.49 7.40 0.78
N VAL A 131 -9.27 7.30 1.28
CA VAL A 131 -9.03 7.40 2.72
C VAL A 131 -8.52 8.81 3.05
N PRO A 132 -9.17 9.52 4.00
CA PRO A 132 -8.74 10.86 4.41
C PRO A 132 -7.33 10.84 4.99
N GLY A 133 -6.53 11.85 4.70
CA GLY A 133 -5.16 11.98 5.19
C GLY A 133 -5.07 12.10 6.71
N VAL A 134 -6.08 12.66 7.36
CA VAL A 134 -6.17 12.72 8.82
C VAL A 134 -6.07 11.34 9.48
N CYS A 135 -6.52 10.27 8.82
CA CYS A 135 -6.36 8.89 9.30
C CYS A 135 -4.89 8.43 9.35
N PHE A 136 -3.98 9.18 8.73
CA PHE A 136 -2.54 8.96 8.72
C PHE A 136 -1.78 10.11 9.41
N GLY A 137 -2.47 10.94 10.18
CA GLY A 137 -1.89 12.09 10.86
C GLY A 137 -1.52 13.26 9.94
N THR A 138 -1.99 13.28 8.68
CA THR A 138 -1.63 14.29 7.67
C THR A 138 -2.89 14.90 7.07
N GLU A 139 -3.35 16.01 7.62
CA GLU A 139 -4.49 16.75 7.08
C GLU A 139 -4.14 17.39 5.74
N GLY A 140 -5.16 17.65 4.90
CA GLY A 140 -4.99 18.24 3.56
C GLY A 140 -4.58 17.25 2.47
N TYR A 141 -4.57 15.95 2.77
CA TYR A 141 -4.23 14.87 1.83
C TYR A 141 -5.33 13.82 1.78
N ILE A 142 -5.33 13.03 0.69
CA ILE A 142 -6.13 11.80 0.58
C ILE A 142 -5.27 10.65 0.08
N ARG A 143 -5.57 9.42 0.49
CA ARG A 143 -4.90 8.23 -0.03
C ARG A 143 -5.74 7.56 -1.09
N LEU A 144 -5.20 7.45 -2.29
CA LEU A 144 -5.76 6.68 -3.41
C LEU A 144 -4.97 5.38 -3.58
N SER A 145 -5.67 4.30 -3.93
CA SER A 145 -5.07 3.02 -4.28
C SER A 145 -5.13 2.81 -5.80
N TYR A 146 -4.08 2.21 -6.37
CA TYR A 146 -4.07 1.80 -7.77
C TYR A 146 -3.99 0.27 -7.96
N CYS A 147 -4.53 -0.49 -6.98
CA CYS A 147 -4.60 -1.96 -7.03
C CYS A 147 -5.87 -2.51 -7.71
N TYR A 148 -6.48 -1.73 -8.58
CA TYR A 148 -7.67 -2.09 -9.34
C TYR A 148 -7.33 -2.44 -10.79
N SER A 149 -8.30 -2.94 -11.56
CA SER A 149 -8.13 -3.16 -13.00
C SER A 149 -7.86 -1.84 -13.73
N ASP A 150 -7.25 -1.92 -14.91
CA ASP A 150 -6.94 -0.71 -15.70
C ASP A 150 -8.22 0.06 -16.07
N ARG A 151 -9.33 -0.65 -16.33
CA ARG A 151 -10.65 -0.05 -16.59
C ARG A 151 -11.21 0.70 -15.38
N GLU A 152 -11.17 0.07 -14.19
CA GLU A 152 -11.65 0.70 -12.97
C GLU A 152 -10.80 1.91 -12.58
N LEU A 153 -9.49 1.85 -12.79
CA LEU A 153 -8.60 3.00 -12.56
C LEU A 153 -8.94 4.15 -13.50
N GLN A 154 -9.15 3.89 -14.77
CA GLN A 154 -9.55 4.92 -15.73
C GLN A 154 -10.86 5.57 -15.31
N GLU A 155 -11.91 4.77 -15.05
CA GLU A 155 -13.22 5.27 -14.65
C GLU A 155 -13.15 6.07 -13.34
N SER A 156 -12.39 5.58 -12.35
CA SER A 156 -12.22 6.26 -11.07
C SER A 156 -11.51 7.62 -11.22
N LEU A 157 -10.47 7.67 -12.05
CA LEU A 157 -9.74 8.92 -12.30
C LEU A 157 -10.57 9.91 -13.13
N ASP A 158 -11.41 9.45 -14.04
CA ASP A 158 -12.36 10.32 -14.77
C ASP A 158 -13.41 10.92 -13.82
N ARG A 159 -13.87 10.17 -12.84
CA ARG A 159 -14.77 10.64 -11.79
C ARG A 159 -14.07 11.64 -10.87
N LEU A 160 -12.84 11.37 -10.47
CA LEU A 160 -12.04 12.28 -9.65
C LEU A 160 -11.80 13.61 -10.38
N GLU A 161 -11.41 13.56 -11.64
CA GLU A 161 -11.15 14.76 -12.46
C GLU A 161 -12.37 15.66 -12.56
N ARG A 162 -13.53 15.08 -12.87
CA ARG A 162 -14.82 15.84 -12.90
C ARG A 162 -15.16 16.42 -11.53
N PHE A 163 -14.93 15.68 -10.46
CA PHE A 163 -15.20 16.15 -9.11
C PHE A 163 -14.31 17.33 -8.72
N VAL A 164 -13.00 17.23 -8.92
CA VAL A 164 -12.06 18.33 -8.58
C VAL A 164 -12.31 19.58 -9.45
N GLN A 165 -12.65 19.41 -10.72
CA GLN A 165 -13.04 20.54 -11.59
C GLN A 165 -14.29 21.26 -11.07
N LYS A 166 -15.28 20.50 -10.60
CA LYS A 166 -16.54 21.07 -10.07
C LYS A 166 -16.34 21.86 -8.77
N ILE A 167 -15.40 21.45 -7.93
CA ILE A 167 -15.14 22.07 -6.62
C ILE A 167 -13.95 23.04 -6.62
N SER A 168 -13.26 23.18 -7.74
CA SER A 168 -12.18 24.17 -7.88
C SER A 168 -12.75 25.58 -7.73
N PRO A 169 -12.07 26.44 -6.94
CA PRO A 169 -12.50 27.83 -6.74
C PRO A 169 -12.47 28.64 -8.03
#